data_f486c7af1118c0b314931872ff32f401
#
_entry.id   f486c7af1118c0b314931872ff32f401
#
_cell.length_a   1.000
_cell.length_b   1.000
_cell.length_c   1.000
_cell.angle_alpha   90.00
_cell.angle_beta   90.00
_cell.angle_gamma   90.00
#
_symmetry.space_group_name_H-M   'P 1'
#
loop_
_entity.id
_entity.type
_entity.pdbx_description
1 polymer ?
#
loop_
_entity_poly.entity_id
_entity_poly.type
_entity_poly.pdbx_seq_one_letter_code
_entity_poly.pdbx_strand_id
1 'polypeptide(L)'
;EIIFANGGDRTADNIPEMDIKDDNLVFKFGVGGEDKKNSSSWILEEWKSPKVERPWGYYRVIYEADSTKVKELVVEPGKSLSMQRHRFRKEHWHVTKGQCLVESEMNSGYKLPGKILGLNQTIDIGIEEWHKLTNPYASECKIVEIQYGTYCEEDDIERKK
;
A
#
# COMPACT_ATOMS: atom_id res chain seq x y z
N GLU A 1 -4.67 -26.50 38.98
CA GLU A 1 -4.18 -25.15 38.60
C GLU A 1 -4.32 -25.03 37.09
N ILE A 2 -5.02 -23.97 36.63
CA ILE A 2 -5.21 -23.62 35.22
C ILE A 2 -4.37 -22.40 34.95
N ILE A 3 -3.48 -22.46 33.96
CA ILE A 3 -2.65 -21.31 33.58
C ILE A 3 -3.25 -20.63 32.35
N PHE A 4 -3.65 -19.36 32.51
CA PHE A 4 -4.02 -18.49 31.39
C PHE A 4 -2.77 -17.68 30.97
N ALA A 5 -2.19 -18.08 29.85
CA ALA A 5 -0.94 -17.51 29.37
C ALA A 5 -1.19 -16.40 28.35
N ASN A 6 -0.67 -15.22 28.58
CA ASN A 6 -0.74 -14.07 27.70
C ASN A 6 0.66 -13.65 27.21
N GLY A 7 0.77 -13.35 25.94
CA GLY A 7 2.00 -12.89 25.33
C GLY A 7 1.88 -11.47 24.75
N GLY A 8 3.01 -10.92 24.30
CA GLY A 8 3.09 -9.61 23.68
C GLY A 8 2.73 -8.47 24.62
N ASP A 9 1.82 -7.61 24.18
CA ASP A 9 1.39 -6.37 24.85
C ASP A 9 0.27 -6.56 25.88
N ARG A 10 -0.06 -7.81 26.26
CA ARG A 10 -1.10 -8.12 27.24
C ARG A 10 -0.57 -7.98 28.66
N THR A 11 -1.31 -7.23 29.47
CA THR A 11 -1.05 -7.00 30.92
C THR A 11 -2.31 -7.22 31.73
N ALA A 12 -2.20 -7.25 33.06
CA ALA A 12 -3.35 -7.38 33.94
C ALA A 12 -4.41 -6.28 33.74
N ASP A 13 -3.99 -5.10 33.24
CA ASP A 13 -4.88 -3.94 33.11
C ASP A 13 -5.62 -3.90 31.76
N ASN A 14 -5.24 -4.78 30.80
CA ASN A 14 -5.78 -4.70 29.43
C ASN A 14 -6.41 -5.98 28.92
N ILE A 15 -6.72 -6.94 29.80
CA ILE A 15 -7.44 -8.17 29.47
C ILE A 15 -8.73 -8.28 30.30
N PRO A 16 -9.89 -8.51 29.66
CA PRO A 16 -11.17 -8.67 30.35
C PRO A 16 -11.24 -9.95 31.22
N GLU A 17 -10.40 -10.93 30.92
CA GLU A 17 -10.33 -12.20 31.64
C GLU A 17 -9.87 -12.04 33.10
N MET A 18 -9.26 -10.90 33.48
CA MET A 18 -8.93 -10.61 34.88
C MET A 18 -10.14 -10.50 35.82
N ASP A 19 -11.33 -10.31 35.27
CA ASP A 19 -12.58 -10.29 36.05
C ASP A 19 -13.05 -11.68 36.46
N ILE A 20 -12.43 -12.74 35.92
CA ILE A 20 -12.75 -14.13 36.26
C ILE A 20 -12.18 -14.45 37.65
N LYS A 21 -13.08 -14.75 38.60
CA LYS A 21 -12.70 -15.18 39.96
C LYS A 21 -12.75 -16.70 40.03
N ASP A 22 -11.58 -17.34 39.86
CA ASP A 22 -11.37 -18.77 40.05
C ASP A 22 -10.04 -18.99 40.75
N ASP A 23 -10.09 -19.56 41.95
CA ASP A 23 -8.89 -19.82 42.78
C ASP A 23 -7.89 -20.80 42.12
N ASN A 24 -8.30 -21.54 41.12
CA ASN A 24 -7.45 -22.44 40.34
C ASN A 24 -6.81 -21.79 39.13
N LEU A 25 -7.18 -20.55 38.80
CA LEU A 25 -6.71 -19.82 37.61
C LEU A 25 -5.51 -18.93 37.95
N VAL A 26 -4.41 -19.12 37.22
CA VAL A 26 -3.21 -18.31 37.33
C VAL A 26 -2.93 -17.61 36.01
N PHE A 27 -2.85 -16.29 36.04
CA PHE A 27 -2.48 -15.51 34.88
C PHE A 27 -0.96 -15.41 34.77
N LYS A 28 -0.41 -15.68 33.57
CA LYS A 28 1.00 -15.46 33.22
C LYS A 28 1.07 -14.55 32.01
N PHE A 29 1.84 -13.46 32.18
CA PHE A 29 2.08 -12.46 31.12
C PHE A 29 3.49 -12.59 30.55
N GLY A 30 3.74 -12.00 29.37
CA GLY A 30 5.04 -12.04 28.71
C GLY A 30 5.45 -13.43 28.20
N VAL A 31 4.53 -14.37 28.10
CA VAL A 31 4.82 -15.72 27.63
C VAL A 31 5.15 -15.66 26.12
N GLY A 32 6.38 -16.08 25.77
CA GLY A 32 6.88 -15.99 24.39
C GLY A 32 7.56 -14.67 24.01
N GLY A 33 7.79 -13.78 25.00
CA GLY A 33 8.47 -12.48 24.81
C GLY A 33 7.52 -11.30 24.63
N GLU A 34 8.07 -10.10 24.77
CA GLU A 34 7.33 -8.84 24.67
C GLU A 34 7.11 -8.37 23.22
N ASP A 35 7.90 -8.88 22.28
CA ASP A 35 7.78 -8.55 20.86
C ASP A 35 6.61 -9.30 20.22
N LYS A 36 5.54 -8.55 19.96
CA LYS A 36 4.39 -9.04 19.22
C LYS A 36 4.70 -9.10 17.72
N LYS A 37 5.40 -10.16 17.31
CA LYS A 37 5.79 -10.37 15.90
C LYS A 37 4.61 -10.59 14.96
N ASN A 38 3.49 -11.13 15.45
CA ASN A 38 2.26 -11.34 14.67
C ASN A 38 1.03 -11.16 15.57
N SER A 39 0.10 -10.32 15.14
CA SER A 39 -1.23 -10.24 15.73
C SER A 39 -2.27 -10.70 14.72
N SER A 40 -3.37 -11.29 15.21
CA SER A 40 -4.51 -11.65 14.35
C SER A 40 -5.05 -10.46 13.55
N SER A 41 -4.96 -9.25 14.12
CA SER A 41 -5.32 -8.01 13.43
C SER A 41 -4.44 -7.74 12.20
N TRP A 42 -3.13 -7.90 12.31
CA TRP A 42 -2.21 -7.70 11.17
C TRP A 42 -2.41 -8.76 10.09
N ILE A 43 -2.64 -10.02 10.51
CA ILE A 43 -2.95 -11.11 9.57
C ILE A 43 -4.25 -10.82 8.83
N LEU A 44 -5.29 -10.34 9.53
CA LEU A 44 -6.57 -9.96 8.92
C LEU A 44 -6.43 -8.77 7.98
N GLU A 45 -5.64 -7.75 8.32
CA GLU A 45 -5.37 -6.62 7.44
C GLU A 45 -4.61 -7.06 6.17
N GLU A 46 -3.63 -7.95 6.32
CA GLU A 46 -2.89 -8.48 5.18
C GLU A 46 -3.77 -9.36 4.28
N TRP A 47 -4.71 -10.08 4.83
CA TRP A 47 -5.69 -10.86 4.06
C TRP A 47 -6.71 -9.99 3.33
N LYS A 48 -7.10 -8.85 3.91
CA LYS A 48 -8.03 -7.90 3.28
C LYS A 48 -7.40 -7.12 2.14
N SER A 49 -6.09 -6.85 2.24
CA SER A 49 -5.36 -6.08 1.24
C SER A 49 -3.94 -6.64 1.06
N PRO A 50 -3.82 -7.81 0.41
CA PRO A 50 -2.54 -8.47 0.22
C PRO A 50 -1.61 -7.64 -0.65
N LYS A 51 -0.31 -7.79 -0.39
CA LYS A 51 0.71 -7.23 -1.27
C LYS A 51 0.75 -7.99 -2.59
N VAL A 52 0.76 -7.25 -3.68
CA VAL A 52 1.02 -7.77 -5.01
C VAL A 52 2.42 -7.33 -5.43
N GLU A 53 3.38 -8.25 -5.34
CA GLU A 53 4.79 -7.98 -5.63
C GLU A 53 5.02 -7.71 -7.11
N ARG A 54 5.93 -6.77 -7.40
CA ARG A 54 6.35 -6.35 -8.74
C ARG A 54 7.87 -6.10 -8.76
N PRO A 55 8.52 -6.10 -9.92
CA PRO A 55 9.95 -5.80 -10.03
C PRO A 55 10.37 -4.43 -9.50
N TRP A 56 9.43 -3.53 -9.30
CA TRP A 56 9.66 -2.17 -8.81
C TRP A 56 9.29 -1.97 -7.32
N GLY A 57 8.78 -2.99 -6.64
CA GLY A 57 8.27 -2.95 -5.28
C GLY A 57 6.94 -3.70 -5.18
N TYR A 58 5.91 -3.09 -4.65
CA TYR A 58 4.59 -3.73 -4.53
C TYR A 58 3.46 -2.72 -4.57
N TYR A 59 2.23 -3.22 -4.75
CA TYR A 59 1.02 -2.46 -4.47
C TYR A 59 0.05 -3.26 -3.63
N ARG A 60 -0.92 -2.54 -3.03
CA ARG A 60 -2.08 -3.11 -2.34
C ARG A 60 -3.33 -2.43 -2.85
N VAL A 61 -4.42 -3.19 -3.04
CA VAL A 61 -5.74 -2.61 -3.28
C VAL A 61 -6.37 -2.29 -1.92
N ILE A 62 -6.65 -1.02 -1.67
CA ILE A 62 -7.22 -0.54 -0.40
C ILE A 62 -8.75 -0.50 -0.49
N TYR A 63 -9.27 -0.12 -1.66
CA TYR A 63 -10.70 -0.02 -1.94
C TYR A 63 -10.97 -0.33 -3.40
N GLU A 64 -12.09 -0.99 -3.67
CA GLU A 64 -12.56 -1.30 -5.01
C GLU A 64 -14.08 -1.25 -5.08
N ALA A 65 -14.59 -0.55 -6.09
CA ALA A 65 -16.01 -0.46 -6.44
C ALA A 65 -16.12 -0.35 -7.97
N ASP A 66 -17.34 -0.42 -8.50
CA ASP A 66 -17.63 -0.55 -9.94
C ASP A 66 -16.85 0.41 -10.86
N SER A 67 -16.62 1.65 -10.42
CA SER A 67 -15.98 2.71 -11.22
C SER A 67 -14.75 3.34 -10.55
N THR A 68 -14.32 2.78 -9.41
CA THR A 68 -13.24 3.37 -8.62
C THR A 68 -12.40 2.27 -7.96
N LYS A 69 -11.08 2.40 -8.08
CA LYS A 69 -10.11 1.54 -7.40
C LYS A 69 -9.06 2.41 -6.72
N VAL A 70 -8.78 2.14 -5.44
CA VAL A 70 -7.74 2.85 -4.69
C VAL A 70 -6.62 1.87 -4.35
N LYS A 71 -5.39 2.25 -4.68
CA LYS A 71 -4.19 1.45 -4.40
C LYS A 71 -3.18 2.25 -3.59
N GLU A 72 -2.44 1.57 -2.73
CA GLU A 72 -1.14 2.04 -2.25
C GLU A 72 -0.05 1.40 -3.11
N LEU A 73 0.82 2.21 -3.71
CA LEU A 73 2.01 1.75 -4.42
C LEU A 73 3.24 2.12 -3.61
N VAL A 74 4.15 1.16 -3.48
CA VAL A 74 5.46 1.35 -2.83
C VAL A 74 6.54 1.06 -3.86
N VAL A 75 7.29 2.09 -4.23
CA VAL A 75 8.35 2.00 -5.23
C VAL A 75 9.71 2.07 -4.55
N GLU A 76 10.47 0.99 -4.68
CA GLU A 76 11.80 0.86 -4.09
C GLU A 76 12.81 1.85 -4.69
N PRO A 77 13.90 2.16 -3.95
CA PRO A 77 15.01 2.99 -4.45
C PRO A 77 15.55 2.51 -5.79
N GLY A 78 15.70 3.44 -6.73
CA GLY A 78 16.24 3.16 -8.06
C GLY A 78 15.31 2.38 -9.00
N LYS A 79 14.06 2.15 -8.62
CA LYS A 79 13.09 1.38 -9.42
C LYS A 79 12.08 2.29 -10.10
N SER A 80 11.42 1.73 -11.14
CA SER A 80 10.38 2.43 -11.88
C SER A 80 9.31 1.47 -12.40
N LEU A 81 8.10 1.98 -12.53
CA LEU A 81 7.04 1.35 -13.29
C LEU A 81 7.37 1.40 -14.80
N SER A 82 6.64 0.66 -15.62
CA SER A 82 6.72 0.80 -17.07
C SER A 82 6.12 2.14 -17.53
N MET A 83 6.54 2.63 -18.69
CA MET A 83 5.79 3.67 -19.41
C MET A 83 4.48 3.04 -19.88
N GLN A 84 3.35 3.55 -19.42
CA GLN A 84 2.02 2.96 -19.60
C GLN A 84 0.95 4.02 -19.82
N ARG A 85 -0.20 3.61 -20.36
CA ARG A 85 -1.43 4.41 -20.48
C ARG A 85 -2.67 3.56 -20.30
N HIS A 86 -3.81 4.22 -20.09
CA HIS A 86 -5.11 3.59 -19.86
C HIS A 86 -6.16 4.21 -20.79
N ARG A 87 -7.06 3.38 -21.34
CA ARG A 87 -8.09 3.82 -22.29
C ARG A 87 -9.39 4.25 -21.61
N PHE A 88 -9.69 3.68 -20.45
CA PHE A 88 -11.02 3.79 -19.83
C PHE A 88 -11.01 4.42 -18.46
N ARG A 89 -9.83 4.72 -17.89
CA ARG A 89 -9.69 5.33 -16.57
C ARG A 89 -8.73 6.51 -16.57
N LYS A 90 -8.91 7.36 -15.59
CA LYS A 90 -7.97 8.39 -15.14
C LYS A 90 -7.36 7.95 -13.83
N GLU A 91 -6.26 8.56 -13.46
CA GLU A 91 -5.61 8.30 -12.19
C GLU A 91 -5.29 9.62 -11.48
N HIS A 92 -5.47 9.63 -10.16
CA HIS A 92 -5.00 10.69 -9.28
C HIS A 92 -3.97 10.10 -8.33
N TRP A 93 -2.76 10.64 -8.34
CA TRP A 93 -1.67 10.19 -7.51
C TRP A 93 -1.37 11.21 -6.41
N HIS A 94 -1.26 10.73 -5.17
CA HIS A 94 -0.88 11.52 -4.00
C HIS A 94 0.33 10.89 -3.32
N VAL A 95 1.44 11.64 -3.19
CA VAL A 95 2.65 11.15 -2.52
C VAL A 95 2.47 11.21 -1.01
N THR A 96 2.52 10.04 -0.35
CA THR A 96 2.36 9.89 1.10
C THR A 96 3.68 9.67 1.82
N LYS A 97 4.76 9.32 1.10
CA LYS A 97 6.11 9.18 1.65
C LYS A 97 7.17 9.35 0.56
N GLY A 98 8.26 9.99 0.90
CA GLY A 98 9.42 10.14 0.00
C GLY A 98 9.18 11.12 -1.14
N GLN A 99 9.81 10.85 -2.27
CA GLN A 99 9.74 11.63 -3.50
C GLN A 99 9.73 10.69 -4.70
N CYS A 100 9.14 11.12 -5.80
CA CYS A 100 9.19 10.41 -7.07
C CYS A 100 9.33 11.37 -8.24
N LEU A 101 9.75 10.84 -9.38
CA LEU A 101 9.76 11.49 -10.68
C LEU A 101 8.61 10.91 -11.52
N VAL A 102 7.74 11.76 -12.01
CA VAL A 102 6.70 11.39 -12.98
C VAL A 102 7.14 11.85 -14.36
N GLU A 103 7.22 10.91 -15.26
CA GLU A 103 7.54 11.13 -16.67
C GLU A 103 6.28 10.94 -17.49
N SER A 104 5.99 11.87 -18.40
CA SER A 104 4.85 11.79 -19.31
C SER A 104 5.30 11.95 -20.75
N GLU A 105 4.54 11.37 -21.69
CA GLU A 105 4.84 11.44 -23.10
C GLU A 105 3.53 11.62 -23.89
N MET A 106 3.57 12.50 -24.89
CA MET A 106 2.45 12.68 -25.82
C MET A 106 2.33 11.50 -26.78
N ASN A 107 1.16 11.30 -27.36
CA ASN A 107 0.92 10.25 -28.38
C ASN A 107 1.81 10.42 -29.63
N SER A 108 2.32 11.65 -29.90
CA SER A 108 3.30 11.94 -30.92
C SER A 108 4.72 11.41 -30.65
N GLY A 109 4.97 10.88 -29.43
CA GLY A 109 6.30 10.48 -28.96
C GLY A 109 7.12 11.61 -28.33
N TYR A 110 6.55 12.82 -28.22
CA TYR A 110 7.24 13.94 -27.55
C TYR A 110 7.20 13.76 -26.03
N LYS A 111 8.40 13.67 -25.43
CA LYS A 111 8.55 13.54 -23.97
C LYS A 111 8.36 14.90 -23.31
N LEU A 112 7.48 14.96 -22.33
CA LEU A 112 7.30 16.14 -21.50
C LEU A 112 8.41 16.23 -20.44
N PRO A 113 8.74 17.45 -19.94
CA PRO A 113 9.65 17.58 -18.80
C PRO A 113 9.15 16.77 -17.62
N GLY A 114 10.05 15.97 -17.03
CA GLY A 114 9.72 15.17 -15.84
C GLY A 114 9.33 16.06 -14.66
N LYS A 115 8.31 15.68 -13.93
CA LYS A 115 7.82 16.39 -12.74
C LYS A 115 8.22 15.64 -11.48
N ILE A 116 8.98 16.28 -10.59
CA ILE A 116 9.29 15.76 -9.28
C ILE A 116 8.10 16.04 -8.35
N LEU A 117 7.61 15.00 -7.67
CA LEU A 117 6.60 15.09 -6.63
C LEU A 117 7.20 14.68 -5.29
N GLY A 118 7.08 15.53 -4.30
CA GLY A 118 7.41 15.27 -2.91
C GLY A 118 6.18 14.99 -2.05
N LEU A 119 6.41 14.81 -0.76
CA LEU A 119 5.36 14.56 0.23
C LEU A 119 4.19 15.54 0.08
N ASN A 120 2.96 15.03 0.12
CA ASN A 120 1.68 15.76 -0.03
C ASN A 120 1.46 16.43 -1.41
N GLN A 121 2.31 16.18 -2.38
CA GLN A 121 2.06 16.64 -3.74
C GLN A 121 1.27 15.62 -4.55
N THR A 122 0.52 16.11 -5.54
CA THR A 122 -0.38 15.32 -6.37
C THR A 122 -0.17 15.57 -7.85
N ILE A 123 -0.65 14.62 -8.64
CA ILE A 123 -0.76 14.74 -10.10
C ILE A 123 -1.99 13.99 -10.59
N ASP A 124 -2.65 14.52 -11.59
CA ASP A 124 -3.71 13.85 -12.33
C ASP A 124 -3.16 13.32 -13.65
N ILE A 125 -3.50 12.09 -13.96
CA ILE A 125 -3.17 11.39 -15.20
C ILE A 125 -4.46 11.22 -16.01
N GLY A 126 -4.45 11.74 -17.23
CA GLY A 126 -5.59 11.66 -18.13
C GLY A 126 -5.76 10.31 -18.82
N ILE A 127 -6.94 10.10 -19.43
CA ILE A 127 -7.17 8.98 -20.34
C ILE A 127 -6.17 9.07 -21.51
N GLU A 128 -5.60 7.92 -21.89
CA GLU A 128 -4.60 7.79 -22.97
C GLU A 128 -3.31 8.59 -22.78
N GLU A 129 -3.08 9.15 -21.59
CA GLU A 129 -1.84 9.83 -21.25
C GLU A 129 -0.75 8.82 -20.92
N TRP A 130 0.35 8.83 -21.69
CA TRP A 130 1.53 8.03 -21.39
C TRP A 130 2.23 8.58 -20.15
N HIS A 131 2.41 7.73 -19.16
CA HIS A 131 3.01 8.10 -17.89
C HIS A 131 3.86 6.98 -17.28
N LYS A 132 4.80 7.36 -16.44
CA LYS A 132 5.70 6.46 -15.74
C LYS A 132 6.09 7.07 -14.39
N LEU A 133 6.03 6.28 -13.34
CA LEU A 133 6.56 6.62 -12.03
C LEU A 133 7.97 6.04 -11.87
N THR A 134 8.92 6.88 -11.50
CA THR A 134 10.30 6.49 -11.19
C THR A 134 10.66 6.97 -9.79
N ASN A 135 11.32 6.13 -9.00
CA ASN A 135 11.94 6.52 -7.75
C ASN A 135 13.48 6.57 -7.92
N PRO A 136 14.07 7.71 -8.29
CA PRO A 136 15.53 7.83 -8.48
C PRO A 136 16.27 8.07 -7.17
N TYR A 137 15.58 8.10 -6.02
CA TYR A 137 16.14 8.45 -4.72
C TYR A 137 16.53 7.22 -3.91
N ALA A 138 17.26 7.43 -2.80
CA ALA A 138 17.76 6.38 -1.92
C ALA A 138 16.73 5.83 -0.91
N SER A 139 15.59 6.49 -0.75
CA SER A 139 14.49 6.06 0.11
C SER A 139 13.30 5.58 -0.71
N GLU A 140 12.47 4.69 -0.15
CA GLU A 140 11.24 4.28 -0.80
C GLU A 140 10.28 5.46 -1.05
N CYS A 141 9.55 5.40 -2.14
CA CYS A 141 8.44 6.30 -2.43
C CYS A 141 7.12 5.55 -2.25
N LYS A 142 6.16 6.17 -1.54
CA LYS A 142 4.78 5.68 -1.44
C LYS A 142 3.82 6.68 -2.04
N ILE A 143 2.91 6.19 -2.82
CA ILE A 143 1.79 6.96 -3.36
C ILE A 143 0.47 6.26 -3.07
N VAL A 144 -0.59 7.04 -2.90
CA VAL A 144 -1.97 6.59 -3.02
C VAL A 144 -2.43 6.93 -4.42
N GLU A 145 -2.85 5.92 -5.15
CA GLU A 145 -3.39 6.01 -6.50
C GLU A 145 -4.90 5.82 -6.45
N ILE A 146 -5.65 6.78 -6.94
CA ILE A 146 -7.09 6.68 -7.13
C ILE A 146 -7.35 6.52 -8.63
N GLN A 147 -7.81 5.37 -9.03
CA GLN A 147 -8.26 5.07 -10.39
C GLN A 147 -9.77 5.29 -10.46
N TYR A 148 -10.23 5.99 -11.48
CA TYR A 148 -11.67 6.25 -11.69
C TYR A 148 -12.02 6.33 -13.19
N GLY A 149 -13.09 5.67 -13.57
CA GLY A 149 -13.50 5.60 -14.96
C GLY A 149 -14.54 4.52 -15.21
N THR A 150 -14.81 4.22 -16.45
CA THR A 150 -15.77 3.18 -16.82
C THR A 150 -15.23 1.76 -16.66
N TYR A 151 -13.91 1.62 -16.56
CA TYR A 151 -13.23 0.34 -16.38
C TYR A 151 -11.87 0.53 -15.71
N CYS A 152 -11.64 -0.13 -14.57
CA CYS A 152 -10.43 0.04 -13.74
C CYS A 152 -9.63 -1.26 -13.55
N GLU A 153 -9.71 -2.22 -14.49
CA GLU A 153 -9.00 -3.48 -14.40
C GLU A 153 -7.58 -3.43 -14.98
N GLU A 154 -6.76 -4.41 -14.62
CA GLU A 154 -5.33 -4.47 -14.99
C GLU A 154 -5.08 -4.72 -16.49
N ASP A 155 -6.06 -5.27 -17.22
CA ASP A 155 -5.99 -5.49 -18.67
C ASP A 155 -6.20 -4.22 -19.49
N ASP A 156 -6.65 -3.10 -18.87
CA ASP A 156 -6.66 -1.77 -19.50
C ASP A 156 -5.26 -1.14 -19.61
N ILE A 157 -4.21 -1.82 -19.15
CA ILE A 157 -2.84 -1.27 -19.17
C ILE A 157 -2.17 -1.54 -20.51
N GLU A 158 -1.96 -0.52 -21.32
CA GLU A 158 -1.06 -0.56 -22.46
C GLU A 158 0.35 -0.14 -22.05
N ARG A 159 1.36 -0.97 -22.32
CA ARG A 159 2.76 -0.70 -21.95
C ARG A 159 3.58 -0.45 -23.21
N LYS A 160 4.43 0.58 -23.15
CA LYS A 160 5.40 0.87 -24.19
C LYS A 160 6.55 -0.13 -24.14
N LYS A 161 6.89 -0.70 -25.29
CA LYS A 161 8.04 -1.60 -25.45
C LYS A 161 9.34 -0.84 -25.54
#